data_8098d5ada63d434c1a3c788648a2bc29
#
_entry.id   8098d5ada63d434c1a3c788648a2bc29
#
_cell.length_a   1.000
_cell.length_b   1.000
_cell.length_c   1.000
_cell.angle_alpha   90.00
_cell.angle_beta   90.00
_cell.angle_gamma   90.00
#
_symmetry.space_group_name_H-M   'P 1'
#
loop_
_entity.id
_entity.type
_entity.pdbx_description
1 polymer ?
#
loop_
_entity_poly.entity_id
_entity_poly.type
_entity_poly.pdbx_seq_one_letter_code
_entity_poly.pdbx_strand_id
1 'polypeptide(L)'
;VTSGTEEEQLAQLKDWWQRNGMPLLLGAALALALVFGWQFWQKHQLNQAYGASSLYQQMLNAALNSGAVDSAEVARLGSLLQKEFSGTHYAQYGSLFVAKVAVESGRLDEAAAELQRVVDKPADDTLAELARQRLALVLAAQGKAEDGLKLLEGEADPAFIANREELKGDLLVQLGRDDEAQAAYTKAKEALSQEAAVGGLQLKLDDLARGET
;
A
#
# COMPACT_ATOMS: atom_id res chain seq x y z
N VAL A 1 37.43 -1.98 65.69
CA VAL A 1 36.04 -2.50 65.80
C VAL A 1 35.29 -2.39 64.47
N THR A 2 35.97 -2.09 63.38
CA THR A 2 35.32 -1.89 62.07
C THR A 2 35.59 -2.99 61.04
N SER A 3 36.56 -3.89 61.26
CA SER A 3 36.91 -4.95 60.32
C SER A 3 35.93 -6.13 60.26
N GLY A 4 35.24 -6.43 61.37
CA GLY A 4 34.26 -7.53 61.43
C GLY A 4 32.99 -7.28 60.60
N THR A 5 32.58 -6.03 60.49
CA THR A 5 31.39 -5.63 59.69
C THR A 5 31.64 -5.66 58.21
N GLU A 6 32.87 -5.39 57.75
CA GLU A 6 33.24 -5.43 56.31
C GLU A 6 33.36 -6.88 55.81
N GLU A 7 33.94 -7.79 56.61
CA GLU A 7 34.04 -9.21 56.26
C GLU A 7 32.66 -9.91 56.24
N GLU A 8 31.77 -9.56 57.17
CA GLU A 8 30.38 -10.07 57.18
C GLU A 8 29.59 -9.56 55.99
N GLN A 9 29.72 -8.31 55.57
CA GLN A 9 29.07 -7.74 54.38
C GLN A 9 29.58 -8.40 53.10
N LEU A 10 30.89 -8.64 53.00
CA LEU A 10 31.49 -9.35 51.87
C LEU A 10 31.00 -10.81 51.77
N ALA A 11 30.88 -11.49 52.90
CA ALA A 11 30.36 -12.86 52.96
C ALA A 11 28.87 -12.90 52.50
N GLN A 12 28.05 -11.97 52.98
CA GLN A 12 26.64 -11.88 52.59
C GLN A 12 26.49 -11.56 51.08
N LEU A 13 27.31 -10.67 50.51
CA LEU A 13 27.33 -10.34 49.09
C LEU A 13 27.72 -11.54 48.26
N LYS A 14 28.73 -12.32 48.71
CA LYS A 14 29.20 -13.52 48.01
C LYS A 14 28.13 -14.61 48.01
N ASP A 15 27.44 -14.83 49.13
CA ASP A 15 26.34 -15.78 49.27
C ASP A 15 25.13 -15.36 48.40
N TRP A 16 24.80 -14.08 48.39
CA TRP A 16 23.76 -13.55 47.52
C TRP A 16 24.11 -13.76 46.05
N TRP A 17 25.35 -13.46 45.63
CA TRP A 17 25.84 -13.65 44.28
C TRP A 17 25.81 -15.12 43.84
N GLN A 18 26.19 -16.04 44.72
CA GLN A 18 26.13 -17.47 44.44
C GLN A 18 24.70 -17.97 44.21
N ARG A 19 23.72 -17.40 44.87
CA ARG A 19 22.29 -17.76 44.71
C ARG A 19 21.63 -17.06 43.55
N ASN A 20 21.96 -15.81 43.28
CA ASN A 20 21.25 -14.97 42.32
C ASN A 20 22.09 -14.57 41.07
N GLY A 21 23.39 -14.82 41.06
CA GLY A 21 24.30 -14.41 40.00
C GLY A 21 23.93 -15.00 38.65
N MET A 22 23.65 -16.32 38.60
CA MET A 22 23.26 -16.98 37.34
C MET A 22 21.93 -16.45 36.77
N PRO A 23 20.83 -16.34 37.52
CA PRO A 23 19.61 -15.73 37.05
C PRO A 23 19.80 -14.27 36.60
N LEU A 24 20.64 -13.52 37.25
CA LEU A 24 20.93 -12.12 36.95
C LEU A 24 21.74 -11.98 35.67
N LEU A 25 22.74 -12.83 35.45
CA LEU A 25 23.52 -12.90 34.22
C LEU A 25 22.65 -13.33 33.05
N LEU A 26 21.78 -14.32 33.24
CA LEU A 26 20.82 -14.74 32.20
C LEU A 26 19.84 -13.64 31.87
N GLY A 27 19.32 -12.92 32.86
CA GLY A 27 18.44 -11.75 32.64
C GLY A 27 19.15 -10.63 31.88
N ALA A 28 20.40 -10.32 32.27
CA ALA A 28 21.20 -9.31 31.57
C ALA A 28 21.52 -9.73 30.11
N ALA A 29 21.89 -10.99 29.89
CA ALA A 29 22.16 -11.53 28.55
C ALA A 29 20.90 -11.49 27.66
N LEU A 30 19.72 -11.83 28.23
CA LEU A 30 18.46 -11.75 27.51
C LEU A 30 18.10 -10.30 27.15
N ALA A 31 18.28 -9.37 28.10
CA ALA A 31 18.02 -7.95 27.85
C ALA A 31 18.92 -7.39 26.73
N LEU A 32 20.21 -7.74 26.76
CA LEU A 32 21.14 -7.34 25.70
C LEU A 32 20.75 -7.95 24.34
N ALA A 33 20.39 -9.23 24.31
CA ALA A 33 19.94 -9.90 23.10
C ALA A 33 18.69 -9.23 22.49
N LEU A 34 17.73 -8.83 23.34
CA LEU A 34 16.55 -8.10 22.90
C LEU A 34 16.89 -6.72 22.35
N VAL A 35 17.77 -5.97 23.03
CA VAL A 35 18.18 -4.62 22.59
C VAL A 35 18.94 -4.69 21.25
N PHE A 36 19.93 -5.58 21.14
CA PHE A 36 20.71 -5.74 19.92
C PHE A 36 19.87 -6.31 18.78
N GLY A 37 19.00 -7.27 19.07
CA GLY A 37 18.05 -7.82 18.08
C GLY A 37 17.12 -6.75 17.53
N TRP A 38 16.56 -5.90 18.39
CA TRP A 38 15.74 -4.76 18.01
C TRP A 38 16.50 -3.73 17.18
N GLN A 39 17.73 -3.35 17.61
CA GLN A 39 18.57 -2.41 16.84
C GLN A 39 18.95 -2.96 15.47
N PHE A 40 19.29 -4.26 15.39
CA PHE A 40 19.60 -4.91 14.13
C PHE A 40 18.40 -4.92 13.18
N TRP A 41 17.22 -5.27 13.72
CA TRP A 41 15.97 -5.28 12.95
C TRP A 41 15.62 -3.87 12.45
N GLN A 42 15.69 -2.86 13.31
CA GLN A 42 15.43 -1.47 12.96
C GLN A 42 16.40 -0.95 11.87
N LYS A 43 17.70 -1.26 12.01
CA LYS A 43 18.70 -0.90 11.01
C LYS A 43 18.46 -1.61 9.67
N HIS A 44 18.05 -2.87 9.72
CA HIS A 44 17.70 -3.63 8.52
C HIS A 44 16.50 -2.98 7.79
N GLN A 45 15.43 -2.67 8.50
CA GLN A 45 14.26 -1.97 7.95
C GLN A 45 14.64 -0.62 7.31
N LEU A 46 15.47 0.15 7.99
CA LEU A 46 15.93 1.44 7.49
C LEU A 46 16.73 1.30 6.19
N ASN A 47 17.66 0.34 6.13
CA ASN A 47 18.46 0.06 4.94
C ASN A 47 17.57 -0.41 3.77
N GLN A 48 16.56 -1.23 4.04
CA GLN A 48 15.58 -1.66 3.05
C GLN A 48 14.81 -0.45 2.48
N ALA A 49 14.35 0.46 3.35
CA ALA A 49 13.64 1.66 2.92
C ALA A 49 14.53 2.59 2.06
N TYR A 50 15.77 2.80 2.45
CA TYR A 50 16.72 3.63 1.67
C TYR A 50 17.04 3.01 0.31
N GLY A 51 17.32 1.71 0.25
CA GLY A 51 17.58 1.01 -1.01
C GLY A 51 16.38 1.08 -1.96
N ALA A 52 15.20 0.80 -1.44
CA ALA A 52 13.95 0.88 -2.19
C ALA A 52 13.65 2.30 -2.69
N SER A 53 13.84 3.32 -1.84
CA SER A 53 13.66 4.73 -2.22
C SER A 53 14.59 5.14 -3.36
N SER A 54 15.87 4.73 -3.30
CA SER A 54 16.85 5.02 -4.35
C SER A 54 16.45 4.41 -5.69
N LEU A 55 16.01 3.14 -5.70
CA LEU A 55 15.53 2.49 -6.92
C LEU A 55 14.26 3.13 -7.47
N TYR A 56 13.33 3.50 -6.59
CA TYR A 56 12.12 4.20 -6.98
C TYR A 56 12.43 5.55 -7.62
N GLN A 57 13.37 6.32 -7.08
CA GLN A 57 13.82 7.58 -7.70
C GLN A 57 14.46 7.37 -9.07
N GLN A 58 15.27 6.30 -9.25
CA GLN A 58 15.82 5.95 -10.57
C GLN A 58 14.70 5.65 -11.56
N MET A 59 13.67 4.92 -11.14
CA MET A 59 12.50 4.62 -11.97
C MET A 59 11.73 5.89 -12.37
N LEU A 60 11.52 6.83 -11.45
CA LEU A 60 10.92 8.13 -11.77
C LEU A 60 11.77 8.92 -12.76
N ASN A 61 13.09 8.93 -12.58
CA ASN A 61 14.02 9.60 -13.50
C ASN A 61 13.99 8.99 -14.91
N ALA A 62 13.89 7.66 -15.04
CA ALA A 62 13.76 6.98 -16.33
C ALA A 62 12.46 7.37 -17.05
N ALA A 63 11.42 7.68 -16.28
CA ALA A 63 10.15 8.12 -16.85
C ALA A 63 10.12 9.61 -17.22
N LEU A 64 10.85 10.48 -16.50
CA LEU A 64 10.73 11.93 -16.63
C LEU A 64 11.80 12.57 -17.51
N ASN A 65 13.00 11.98 -17.59
CA ASN A 65 14.17 12.66 -18.16
C ASN A 65 14.48 12.31 -19.62
N SER A 66 13.74 11.41 -20.25
CA SER A 66 14.12 10.86 -21.57
C SER A 66 13.35 11.45 -22.76
N GLY A 67 12.54 12.50 -22.55
CA GLY A 67 11.66 13.04 -23.63
C GLY A 67 10.59 12.05 -24.12
N ALA A 68 10.84 10.75 -23.97
CA ALA A 68 9.89 9.66 -24.09
C ALA A 68 10.13 8.71 -22.92
N VAL A 69 9.04 8.20 -22.31
CA VAL A 69 9.13 7.25 -21.18
C VAL A 69 9.85 5.98 -21.62
N ASP A 70 10.98 5.66 -21.00
CA ASP A 70 11.63 4.36 -21.19
C ASP A 70 10.87 3.29 -20.39
N SER A 71 9.80 2.80 -21.00
CA SER A 71 8.92 1.82 -20.37
C SER A 71 9.61 0.49 -20.04
N ALA A 72 10.65 0.12 -20.78
CA ALA A 72 11.43 -1.09 -20.53
C ALA A 72 12.28 -0.93 -19.26
N GLU A 73 12.94 0.22 -19.09
CA GLU A 73 13.72 0.51 -17.91
C GLU A 73 12.83 0.68 -16.67
N VAL A 74 11.67 1.33 -16.80
CA VAL A 74 10.66 1.42 -15.73
C VAL A 74 10.22 0.03 -15.28
N ALA A 75 9.87 -0.88 -16.20
CA ALA A 75 9.48 -2.25 -15.89
C ALA A 75 10.63 -3.03 -15.21
N ARG A 76 11.87 -2.88 -15.70
CA ARG A 76 13.06 -3.51 -15.11
C ARG A 76 13.29 -3.07 -13.66
N LEU A 77 13.24 -1.75 -13.40
CA LEU A 77 13.42 -1.19 -12.06
C LEU A 77 12.27 -1.58 -11.13
N GLY A 78 11.04 -1.61 -11.63
CA GLY A 78 9.88 -2.11 -10.89
C GLY A 78 10.04 -3.57 -10.47
N SER A 79 10.48 -4.43 -11.40
CA SER A 79 10.78 -5.84 -11.11
C SER A 79 11.89 -5.98 -10.05
N LEU A 80 12.92 -5.14 -10.11
CA LEU A 80 14.00 -5.14 -9.12
C LEU A 80 13.49 -4.69 -7.73
N LEU A 81 12.63 -3.66 -7.66
CA LEU A 81 11.97 -3.24 -6.43
C LEU A 81 11.17 -4.38 -5.81
N GLN A 82 10.41 -5.12 -6.60
CA GLN A 82 9.62 -6.26 -6.14
C GLN A 82 10.50 -7.41 -5.65
N LYS A 83 11.61 -7.67 -6.33
CA LYS A 83 12.51 -8.76 -5.98
C LYS A 83 13.30 -8.50 -4.70
N GLU A 84 13.88 -7.31 -4.58
CA GLU A 84 14.84 -6.99 -3.51
C GLU A 84 14.17 -6.32 -2.30
N PHE A 85 13.00 -5.64 -2.49
CA PHE A 85 12.38 -4.78 -1.50
C PHE A 85 10.86 -4.98 -1.37
N SER A 86 10.35 -6.18 -1.67
CA SER A 86 8.91 -6.51 -1.72
C SER A 86 8.09 -6.11 -0.48
N GLY A 87 8.73 -6.02 0.69
CA GLY A 87 8.10 -5.63 1.96
C GLY A 87 8.02 -4.10 2.19
N THR A 88 8.44 -3.29 1.23
CA THR A 88 8.44 -1.82 1.38
C THR A 88 7.28 -1.18 0.63
N HIS A 89 6.82 -0.02 1.12
CA HIS A 89 5.85 0.81 0.39
C HIS A 89 6.38 1.22 -0.99
N TYR A 90 7.70 1.44 -1.14
CA TYR A 90 8.31 1.79 -2.42
C TYR A 90 8.17 0.71 -3.48
N ALA A 91 8.19 -0.57 -3.10
CA ALA A 91 7.92 -1.65 -4.05
C ALA A 91 6.49 -1.57 -4.59
N GLN A 92 5.52 -1.25 -3.73
CA GLN A 92 4.14 -1.09 -4.15
C GLN A 92 3.91 0.18 -4.98
N TYR A 93 4.51 1.30 -4.60
CA TYR A 93 4.52 2.51 -5.45
C TYR A 93 5.15 2.22 -6.82
N GLY A 94 6.20 1.39 -6.84
CA GLY A 94 6.82 0.89 -8.07
C GLY A 94 5.83 0.12 -8.94
N SER A 95 5.09 -0.83 -8.38
CA SER A 95 4.06 -1.57 -9.12
C SER A 95 2.93 -0.67 -9.64
N LEU A 96 2.45 0.27 -8.83
CA LEU A 96 1.45 1.25 -9.28
C LEU A 96 1.97 2.11 -10.43
N PHE A 97 3.25 2.46 -10.40
CA PHE A 97 3.88 3.26 -11.45
C PHE A 97 4.12 2.46 -12.73
N VAL A 98 4.60 1.22 -12.62
CA VAL A 98 4.72 0.29 -13.77
C VAL A 98 3.35 0.08 -14.41
N ALA A 99 2.31 -0.14 -13.61
CA ALA A 99 0.95 -0.30 -14.09
C ALA A 99 0.48 0.94 -14.89
N LYS A 100 0.76 2.15 -14.38
CA LYS A 100 0.46 3.41 -15.08
C LYS A 100 1.14 3.45 -16.47
N VAL A 101 2.44 3.21 -16.52
CA VAL A 101 3.23 3.22 -17.76
C VAL A 101 2.75 2.12 -18.73
N ALA A 102 2.35 0.96 -18.20
CA ALA A 102 1.80 -0.13 -18.99
C ALA A 102 0.46 0.26 -19.63
N VAL A 103 -0.43 0.92 -18.88
CA VAL A 103 -1.71 1.45 -19.42
C VAL A 103 -1.45 2.46 -20.53
N GLU A 104 -0.57 3.43 -20.31
CA GLU A 104 -0.20 4.46 -21.30
C GLU A 104 0.41 3.87 -22.57
N SER A 105 1.03 2.69 -22.46
CA SER A 105 1.61 1.93 -23.58
C SER A 105 0.65 0.88 -24.18
N GLY A 106 -0.62 0.82 -23.73
CA GLY A 106 -1.60 -0.16 -24.18
C GLY A 106 -1.39 -1.60 -23.68
N ARG A 107 -0.45 -1.82 -22.74
CA ARG A 107 -0.14 -3.15 -22.18
C ARG A 107 -1.04 -3.43 -20.96
N LEU A 108 -2.35 -3.58 -21.20
CA LEU A 108 -3.34 -3.71 -20.14
C LEU A 108 -3.17 -4.97 -19.28
N ASP A 109 -2.69 -6.08 -19.86
CA ASP A 109 -2.46 -7.33 -19.10
C ASP A 109 -1.31 -7.16 -18.08
N GLU A 110 -0.24 -6.46 -18.46
CA GLU A 110 0.86 -6.14 -17.56
C GLU A 110 0.39 -5.20 -16.44
N ALA A 111 -0.40 -4.18 -16.80
CA ALA A 111 -0.97 -3.25 -15.82
C ALA A 111 -1.86 -3.98 -14.79
N ALA A 112 -2.73 -4.87 -15.25
CA ALA A 112 -3.59 -5.67 -14.39
C ALA A 112 -2.78 -6.57 -13.45
N ALA A 113 -1.72 -7.22 -13.95
CA ALA A 113 -0.86 -8.07 -13.14
C ALA A 113 -0.13 -7.29 -12.03
N GLU A 114 0.38 -6.10 -12.34
CA GLU A 114 1.04 -5.25 -11.35
C GLU A 114 0.06 -4.74 -10.27
N LEU A 115 -1.14 -4.32 -10.67
CA LEU A 115 -2.18 -3.87 -9.75
C LEU A 115 -2.70 -5.02 -8.88
N GLN A 116 -2.92 -6.20 -9.47
CA GLN A 116 -3.34 -7.39 -8.73
C GLN A 116 -2.34 -7.77 -7.65
N ARG A 117 -1.04 -7.66 -7.92
CA ARG A 117 0.02 -7.91 -6.94
C ARG A 117 -0.11 -7.02 -5.70
N VAL A 118 -0.46 -5.73 -5.89
CA VAL A 118 -0.70 -4.81 -4.78
C VAL A 118 -1.98 -5.16 -4.03
N VAL A 119 -3.05 -5.55 -4.73
CA VAL A 119 -4.32 -5.98 -4.13
C VAL A 119 -4.13 -7.25 -3.27
N ASP A 120 -3.33 -8.21 -3.75
CA ASP A 120 -3.11 -9.48 -3.05
C ASP A 120 -2.28 -9.33 -1.76
N LYS A 121 -1.34 -8.38 -1.72
CA LYS A 121 -0.45 -8.16 -0.58
C LYS A 121 -0.21 -6.66 -0.36
N PRO A 122 -1.22 -5.91 0.06
CA PRO A 122 -1.09 -4.47 0.27
C PRO A 122 -0.22 -4.16 1.49
N ALA A 123 0.52 -3.05 1.45
CA ALA A 123 1.26 -2.54 2.59
C ALA A 123 0.34 -1.88 3.61
N ASP A 124 -0.76 -1.30 3.14
CA ASP A 124 -1.82 -0.70 3.95
C ASP A 124 -3.16 -0.69 3.18
N ASP A 125 -4.24 -0.38 3.89
CA ASP A 125 -5.59 -0.38 3.35
C ASP A 125 -5.80 0.69 2.26
N THR A 126 -5.09 1.82 2.36
CA THR A 126 -5.14 2.91 1.36
C THR A 126 -4.59 2.44 0.02
N LEU A 127 -3.43 1.77 0.03
CA LEU A 127 -2.83 1.21 -1.18
C LEU A 127 -3.66 0.06 -1.75
N ALA A 128 -4.26 -0.77 -0.88
CA ALA A 128 -5.18 -1.82 -1.30
C ALA A 128 -6.36 -1.24 -2.09
N GLU A 129 -6.98 -0.21 -1.54
CA GLU A 129 -8.14 0.43 -2.15
C GLU A 129 -7.78 1.13 -3.47
N LEU A 130 -6.68 1.88 -3.48
CA LEU A 130 -6.20 2.55 -4.68
C LEU A 130 -5.88 1.57 -5.81
N ALA A 131 -5.21 0.46 -5.48
CA ALA A 131 -4.88 -0.58 -6.46
C ALA A 131 -6.15 -1.27 -6.98
N ARG A 132 -7.12 -1.55 -6.09
CA ARG A 132 -8.41 -2.16 -6.44
C ARG A 132 -9.20 -1.31 -7.42
N GLN A 133 -9.33 -0.01 -7.17
CA GLN A 133 -10.03 0.92 -8.06
C GLN A 133 -9.33 1.01 -9.42
N ARG A 134 -8.00 1.10 -9.46
CA ARG A 134 -7.23 1.14 -10.71
C ARG A 134 -7.32 -0.18 -11.48
N LEU A 135 -7.30 -1.31 -10.78
CA LEU A 135 -7.48 -2.62 -11.41
C LEU A 135 -8.87 -2.76 -12.02
N ALA A 136 -9.91 -2.27 -11.35
CA ALA A 136 -11.26 -2.25 -11.90
C ALA A 136 -11.33 -1.47 -13.22
N LEU A 137 -10.68 -0.30 -13.30
CA LEU A 137 -10.57 0.48 -14.53
C LEU A 137 -9.83 -0.27 -15.65
N VAL A 138 -8.71 -0.91 -15.32
CA VAL A 138 -7.93 -1.69 -16.29
C VAL A 138 -8.73 -2.89 -16.81
N LEU A 139 -9.46 -3.59 -15.94
CA LEU A 139 -10.34 -4.69 -16.34
C LEU A 139 -11.47 -4.18 -17.26
N ALA A 140 -12.06 -3.04 -16.97
CA ALA A 140 -13.06 -2.42 -17.82
C ALA A 140 -12.48 -2.08 -19.20
N ALA A 141 -11.27 -1.53 -19.27
CA ALA A 141 -10.58 -1.27 -20.53
C ALA A 141 -10.24 -2.54 -21.33
N GLN A 142 -10.13 -3.71 -20.64
CA GLN A 142 -10.01 -5.03 -21.27
C GLN A 142 -11.36 -5.63 -21.72
N GLY A 143 -12.49 -4.90 -21.55
CA GLY A 143 -13.84 -5.42 -21.81
C GLY A 143 -14.39 -6.32 -20.71
N LYS A 144 -13.78 -6.33 -19.52
CA LYS A 144 -14.15 -7.13 -18.35
C LYS A 144 -14.77 -6.27 -17.24
N ALA A 145 -15.67 -5.36 -17.61
CA ALA A 145 -16.27 -4.39 -16.67
C ALA A 145 -16.98 -5.07 -15.50
N GLU A 146 -17.63 -6.23 -15.73
CA GLU A 146 -18.28 -7.02 -14.66
C GLU A 146 -17.26 -7.52 -13.60
N ASP A 147 -16.07 -7.95 -14.01
CA ASP A 147 -15.03 -8.34 -13.07
C ASP A 147 -14.46 -7.12 -12.33
N GLY A 148 -14.42 -5.96 -12.98
CA GLY A 148 -14.10 -4.69 -12.33
C GLY A 148 -15.11 -4.33 -11.24
N LEU A 149 -16.41 -4.49 -11.50
CA LEU A 149 -17.47 -4.24 -10.51
C LEU A 149 -17.32 -5.13 -9.27
N LYS A 150 -17.04 -6.42 -9.45
CA LYS A 150 -16.84 -7.36 -8.33
C LYS A 150 -15.71 -6.91 -7.39
N LEU A 151 -14.64 -6.32 -7.92
CA LEU A 151 -13.54 -5.79 -7.11
C LEU A 151 -13.96 -4.62 -6.20
N LEU A 152 -15.03 -3.90 -6.60
CA LEU A 152 -15.55 -2.74 -5.89
C LEU A 152 -16.68 -3.09 -4.93
N GLU A 153 -17.03 -4.36 -4.77
CA GLU A 153 -18.00 -4.83 -3.80
C GLU A 153 -17.46 -4.79 -2.36
N GLY A 154 -18.37 -4.82 -1.37
CA GLY A 154 -18.04 -4.80 0.04
C GLY A 154 -17.86 -3.42 0.63
N GLU A 155 -17.43 -3.37 1.89
CA GLU A 155 -17.23 -2.13 2.63
C GLU A 155 -16.00 -1.36 2.13
N ALA A 156 -16.08 -0.04 2.13
CA ALA A 156 -14.97 0.87 1.85
C ALA A 156 -14.75 1.80 3.04
N ASP A 157 -13.51 2.23 3.24
CA ASP A 157 -13.24 3.34 4.13
C ASP A 157 -14.02 4.57 3.65
N PRO A 158 -14.64 5.35 4.57
CA PRO A 158 -15.41 6.54 4.23
C PRO A 158 -14.70 7.51 3.28
N ALA A 159 -13.38 7.61 3.37
CA ALA A 159 -12.58 8.47 2.48
C ALA A 159 -12.60 8.05 1.00
N PHE A 160 -12.94 6.79 0.70
CA PHE A 160 -12.95 6.25 -0.66
C PHE A 160 -14.35 5.98 -1.22
N ILE A 161 -15.41 6.12 -0.42
CA ILE A 161 -16.78 5.79 -0.85
C ILE A 161 -17.16 6.56 -2.10
N ALA A 162 -16.94 7.87 -2.13
CA ALA A 162 -17.30 8.71 -3.26
C ALA A 162 -16.66 8.23 -4.57
N ASN A 163 -15.35 8.07 -4.58
CA ASN A 163 -14.60 7.63 -5.77
C ASN A 163 -14.99 6.21 -6.19
N ARG A 164 -15.21 5.32 -5.21
CA ARG A 164 -15.61 3.93 -5.48
C ARG A 164 -17.00 3.86 -6.10
N GLU A 165 -17.97 4.57 -5.54
CA GLU A 165 -19.34 4.59 -6.06
C GLU A 165 -19.41 5.31 -7.42
N GLU A 166 -18.63 6.38 -7.64
CA GLU A 166 -18.51 7.00 -8.96
C GLU A 166 -17.97 6.01 -9.99
N LEU A 167 -16.89 5.30 -9.66
CA LEU A 167 -16.32 4.28 -10.55
C LEU A 167 -17.29 3.14 -10.84
N LYS A 168 -18.06 2.67 -9.84
CA LYS A 168 -19.13 1.69 -10.06
C LYS A 168 -20.14 2.21 -11.07
N GLY A 169 -20.55 3.47 -10.93
CA GLY A 169 -21.45 4.12 -11.88
C GLY A 169 -20.89 4.09 -13.30
N ASP A 170 -19.62 4.47 -13.49
CA ASP A 170 -18.95 4.46 -14.79
C ASP A 170 -18.93 3.05 -15.42
N LEU A 171 -18.64 2.01 -14.62
CA LEU A 171 -18.64 0.62 -15.09
C LEU A 171 -20.05 0.11 -15.43
N LEU A 172 -21.05 0.52 -14.65
CA LEU A 172 -22.45 0.16 -14.89
C LEU A 172 -22.99 0.81 -16.17
N VAL A 173 -22.64 2.07 -16.45
CA VAL A 173 -22.94 2.71 -17.74
C VAL A 173 -22.32 1.94 -18.91
N GLN A 174 -21.05 1.54 -18.77
CA GLN A 174 -20.38 0.73 -19.81
C GLN A 174 -21.09 -0.61 -20.07
N LEU A 175 -21.80 -1.13 -19.08
CA LEU A 175 -22.59 -2.38 -19.15
C LEU A 175 -24.03 -2.15 -19.58
N GLY A 176 -24.49 -0.89 -19.82
CA GLY A 176 -25.86 -0.55 -20.13
C GLY A 176 -26.83 -0.75 -18.96
N ARG A 177 -26.34 -0.66 -17.72
CA ARG A 177 -27.12 -0.83 -16.46
C ARG A 177 -27.41 0.54 -15.83
N ASP A 178 -28.15 1.37 -16.56
CA ASP A 178 -28.30 2.81 -16.29
C ASP A 178 -28.98 3.11 -14.94
N ASP A 179 -30.04 2.35 -14.56
CA ASP A 179 -30.70 2.51 -13.26
C ASP A 179 -29.73 2.30 -12.08
N GLU A 180 -28.88 1.28 -12.21
CA GLU A 180 -27.89 0.96 -11.18
C GLU A 180 -26.75 2.00 -11.17
N ALA A 181 -26.37 2.51 -12.33
CA ALA A 181 -25.39 3.59 -12.46
C ALA A 181 -25.89 4.87 -11.77
N GLN A 182 -27.15 5.22 -11.97
CA GLN A 182 -27.80 6.37 -11.33
C GLN A 182 -27.76 6.23 -9.79
N ALA A 183 -28.07 5.03 -9.29
CA ALA A 183 -28.02 4.76 -7.84
C ALA A 183 -26.59 4.88 -7.29
N ALA A 184 -25.59 4.40 -8.04
CA ALA A 184 -24.17 4.49 -7.66
C ALA A 184 -23.68 5.95 -7.64
N TYR A 185 -23.96 6.73 -8.70
CA TYR A 185 -23.59 8.15 -8.73
C TYR A 185 -24.30 8.97 -7.64
N THR A 186 -25.54 8.64 -7.29
CA THR A 186 -26.25 9.29 -6.18
C THR A 186 -25.54 9.06 -4.85
N LYS A 187 -25.13 7.81 -4.58
CA LYS A 187 -24.34 7.48 -3.38
C LYS A 187 -22.99 8.19 -3.38
N ALA A 188 -22.31 8.25 -4.54
CA ALA A 188 -21.06 8.99 -4.67
C ALA A 188 -21.26 10.46 -4.30
N LYS A 189 -22.31 11.08 -4.80
CA LYS A 189 -22.66 12.47 -4.52
C LYS A 189 -22.95 12.72 -3.03
N GLU A 190 -23.68 11.81 -2.37
CA GLU A 190 -23.99 11.88 -0.94
C GLU A 190 -22.74 11.76 -0.07
N ALA A 191 -21.73 11.00 -0.52
CA ALA A 191 -20.46 10.80 0.18
C ALA A 191 -19.49 11.98 0.00
N LEU A 192 -19.71 12.89 -0.96
CA LEU A 192 -18.86 14.05 -1.18
C LEU A 192 -19.14 15.14 -0.16
N SER A 193 -18.09 15.62 0.50
CA SER A 193 -18.17 16.70 1.49
C SER A 193 -18.01 18.13 0.91
N GLN A 194 -17.70 18.26 -0.40
CA GLN A 194 -17.40 19.53 -1.05
C GLN A 194 -18.26 19.78 -2.28
N GLU A 195 -18.88 20.95 -2.34
CA GLU A 195 -19.78 21.39 -3.40
C GLU A 195 -19.14 21.43 -4.81
N ALA A 196 -17.81 21.71 -4.88
CA ALA A 196 -17.07 21.73 -6.14
C ALA A 196 -16.91 20.36 -6.81
N ALA A 197 -16.86 19.27 -6.04
CA ALA A 197 -16.73 17.92 -6.56
C ALA A 197 -18.08 17.35 -7.05
N VAL A 198 -19.19 17.91 -6.63
CA VAL A 198 -20.55 17.49 -7.00
C VAL A 198 -20.88 17.81 -8.46
N GLY A 199 -20.26 18.84 -9.06
CA GLY A 199 -20.58 19.28 -10.44
C GLY A 199 -20.32 18.20 -11.50
N GLY A 200 -19.24 17.44 -11.38
CA GLY A 200 -18.93 16.34 -12.31
C GLY A 200 -19.94 15.19 -12.22
N LEU A 201 -20.31 14.80 -11.01
CA LEU A 201 -21.33 13.77 -10.77
C LEU A 201 -22.72 14.21 -11.21
N GLN A 202 -23.06 15.48 -11.05
CA GLN A 202 -24.33 16.00 -11.53
C GLN A 202 -24.44 15.91 -13.05
N LEU A 203 -23.37 16.21 -13.79
CA LEU A 203 -23.34 16.04 -15.24
C LEU A 203 -23.57 14.59 -15.66
N LYS A 204 -22.92 13.62 -14.99
CA LYS A 204 -23.14 12.20 -15.25
C LYS A 204 -24.59 11.76 -14.99
N LEU A 205 -25.21 12.25 -13.93
CA LEU A 205 -26.62 12.00 -13.60
C LEU A 205 -27.55 12.62 -14.63
N ASP A 206 -27.28 13.85 -15.08
CA ASP A 206 -28.08 14.53 -16.08
C ASP A 206 -27.97 13.86 -17.47
N ASP A 207 -26.81 13.29 -17.81
CA ASP A 207 -26.61 12.55 -19.07
C ASP A 207 -27.39 11.23 -19.08
N LEU A 208 -27.43 10.50 -17.96
CA LEU A 208 -28.26 9.30 -17.84
C LEU A 208 -29.75 9.64 -18.00
N ALA A 209 -30.24 10.68 -17.34
CA ALA A 209 -31.64 11.11 -17.43
C ALA A 209 -32.05 11.50 -18.86
N ARG A 210 -31.12 11.95 -19.70
CA ARG A 210 -31.38 12.27 -21.11
C ARG A 210 -31.34 11.05 -22.03
N GLY A 211 -30.58 10.02 -21.68
CA GLY A 211 -30.51 8.77 -22.45
C GLY A 211 -31.78 7.92 -22.35
N GLU A 212 -32.62 8.16 -21.34
CA GLU A 212 -33.90 7.46 -21.13
C GLU A 212 -35.08 8.07 -21.93
N THR A 213 -34.85 9.14 -22.72
CA THR A 213 -35.86 9.79 -23.59
C THR A 213 -35.63 9.47 -25.06
#